data_a9cc5f33ece51f662714d3f2139f6ba9
#
_entry.id   a9cc5f33ece51f662714d3f2139f6ba9
#
_cell.length_a   1.000
_cell.length_b   1.000
_cell.length_c   1.000
_cell.angle_alpha   90.00
_cell.angle_beta   90.00
_cell.angle_gamma   90.00
#
_symmetry.space_group_name_H-M   'P 1'
#
loop_
_entity.id
_entity.type
_entity.pdbx_description
1 polymer ?
#
loop_
_entity_poly.entity_id
_entity_poly.type
_entity_poly.pdbx_seq_one_letter_code
_entity_poly.pdbx_strand_id
1 'polypeptide(L)'
;RQLHSTDRRQRQMCIRDRSYPGLLKRDIAKMVSEGKIGSFLHVLTLKEANRLQELAQKSRLKIPLIIGIDAIHGNGMVAGTTVYPSPISLASTFDEKIAYQIGKETAIEVRAHGSHWSFTPNIDVLRDPRWGRVGETFGEDPFLVGNFGVEMIKGLQSDDFSGFDHVIACAKHFAAGSEPVNGLNVSPMDISERTLREIYLKPFKRAVDAGVYSVMAAHNEINGIPSHMHKELLTD
;
A
#
# COMPACT_ATOMS: atom_id res chain seq x y z
N ARG A 1 23.68 5.58 9.25
CA ARG A 1 23.53 6.91 8.62
C ARG A 1 22.79 6.90 7.28
N GLN A 2 22.81 5.80 6.52
CA GLN A 2 22.08 5.70 5.23
C GLN A 2 20.57 5.45 5.40
N LEU A 3 20.14 4.75 6.45
CA LEU A 3 18.72 4.53 6.78
C LEU A 3 17.93 5.83 6.93
N HIS A 4 18.56 6.89 7.47
CA HIS A 4 17.93 8.20 7.61
C HIS A 4 17.71 8.94 6.29
N SER A 5 18.48 8.65 5.24
CA SER A 5 18.28 9.30 3.92
C SER A 5 17.13 8.70 3.13
N THR A 6 16.95 7.37 3.23
CA THR A 6 15.85 6.66 2.57
C THR A 6 14.52 6.98 3.25
N ASP A 7 14.50 6.99 4.58
CA ASP A 7 13.34 7.41 5.38
C ASP A 7 12.94 8.87 5.10
N ARG A 8 13.91 9.79 4.93
CA ARG A 8 13.63 11.18 4.53
C ARG A 8 13.05 11.28 3.12
N ARG A 9 13.50 10.49 2.16
CA ARG A 9 12.95 10.49 0.79
C ARG A 9 11.55 9.87 0.76
N GLN A 10 11.32 8.79 1.47
CA GLN A 10 10.01 8.18 1.62
C GLN A 10 9.05 9.12 2.34
N ARG A 11 9.46 9.76 3.43
CA ARG A 11 8.67 10.81 4.10
C ARG A 11 8.43 12.02 3.20
N GLN A 12 9.38 12.39 2.33
CA GLN A 12 9.20 13.49 1.36
C GLN A 12 8.23 13.13 0.24
N MET A 13 8.18 11.88 -0.20
CA MET A 13 7.15 11.41 -1.15
C MET A 13 5.75 11.37 -0.54
N CYS A 14 5.66 11.16 0.76
CA CYS A 14 4.41 11.06 1.51
C CYS A 14 3.96 12.39 2.14
N ILE A 15 4.83 13.39 2.25
CA ILE A 15 4.48 14.70 2.80
C ILE A 15 3.94 15.59 1.69
N ARG A 16 2.71 15.67 1.70
CA ARG A 16 1.68 16.41 1.06
C ARG A 16 2.07 17.60 0.18
N ASP A 17 2.71 18.62 0.69
CA ASP A 17 2.85 19.91 0.01
C ASP A 17 4.31 20.24 -0.34
N ARG A 18 5.25 19.57 0.31
CA ARG A 18 6.68 19.89 0.18
C ARG A 18 7.40 19.05 -0.84
N SER A 19 6.81 17.92 -1.24
CA SER A 19 7.44 16.98 -2.17
C SER A 19 7.32 17.38 -3.64
N TYR A 20 6.38 18.25 -3.94
CA TYR A 20 6.16 18.74 -5.31
C TYR A 20 6.08 20.27 -5.34
N PRO A 21 7.22 20.96 -5.43
CA PRO A 21 7.24 22.44 -5.46
C PRO A 21 6.34 23.06 -6.54
N GLY A 22 6.05 22.30 -7.61
CA GLY A 22 5.12 22.71 -8.66
C GLY A 22 3.65 22.71 -8.21
N LEU A 23 3.28 21.93 -7.18
CA LEU A 23 1.93 21.90 -6.63
C LEU A 23 1.68 23.05 -5.66
N LEU A 24 2.71 23.56 -4.99
CA LEU A 24 2.60 24.73 -4.10
C LEU A 24 2.12 25.99 -4.83
N LYS A 25 2.30 26.06 -6.16
CA LYS A 25 1.84 27.18 -7.01
C LYS A 25 0.43 26.97 -7.57
N ARG A 26 -0.20 25.80 -7.30
CA ARG A 26 -1.53 25.49 -7.83
C ARG A 26 -2.57 25.62 -6.72
N ASP A 27 -3.69 26.19 -7.07
CA ASP A 27 -4.86 26.23 -6.19
C ASP A 27 -5.52 24.84 -6.17
N ILE A 28 -5.11 23.99 -5.22
CA ILE A 28 -5.63 22.64 -5.03
C ILE A 28 -7.15 22.67 -4.79
N ALA A 29 -7.63 23.62 -3.99
CA ALA A 29 -9.04 23.75 -3.69
C ALA A 29 -9.86 24.00 -4.98
N LYS A 30 -9.37 24.87 -5.85
CA LYS A 30 -9.96 25.12 -7.16
C LYS A 30 -9.91 23.87 -8.05
N MET A 31 -8.77 23.17 -8.11
CA MET A 31 -8.64 21.96 -8.92
C MET A 31 -9.60 20.85 -8.47
N VAL A 32 -9.80 20.68 -7.16
CA VAL A 32 -10.76 19.72 -6.62
C VAL A 32 -12.19 20.13 -6.99
N SER A 33 -12.57 21.39 -6.77
CA SER A 33 -13.90 21.89 -7.09
C SER A 33 -14.22 21.90 -8.59
N GLU A 34 -13.20 21.95 -9.45
CA GLU A 34 -13.32 21.79 -10.90
C GLU A 34 -13.33 20.31 -11.35
N GLY A 35 -13.17 19.35 -10.43
CA GLY A 35 -13.14 17.91 -10.75
C GLY A 35 -11.86 17.45 -11.46
N LYS A 36 -10.76 18.18 -11.31
CA LYS A 36 -9.46 17.85 -11.92
C LYS A 36 -8.59 16.92 -11.09
N ILE A 37 -8.98 16.66 -9.83
CA ILE A 37 -8.31 15.75 -8.90
C ILE A 37 -9.36 14.76 -8.41
N GLY A 38 -9.07 13.45 -8.53
CA GLY A 38 -9.95 12.36 -8.09
C GLY A 38 -9.47 11.64 -6.83
N SER A 39 -8.21 11.82 -6.44
CA SER A 39 -7.64 11.12 -5.28
C SER A 39 -6.55 11.93 -4.60
N PHE A 40 -6.32 11.60 -3.32
CA PHE A 40 -5.24 12.14 -2.51
C PHE A 40 -4.48 11.03 -1.80
N LEU A 41 -3.23 11.31 -1.52
CA LEU A 41 -2.34 10.48 -0.73
C LEU A 41 -2.09 11.14 0.62
N HIS A 42 -2.23 10.36 1.72
CA HIS A 42 -1.85 10.77 3.08
C HIS A 42 -2.50 12.07 3.59
N VAL A 43 -3.81 12.15 3.52
CA VAL A 43 -4.56 13.20 4.23
C VAL A 43 -4.68 12.77 5.71
N LEU A 44 -3.89 13.40 6.58
CA LEU A 44 -3.67 12.91 7.95
C LEU A 44 -4.67 13.45 8.99
N THR A 45 -5.64 14.25 8.59
CA THR A 45 -6.65 14.79 9.51
C THR A 45 -8.05 14.69 8.93
N LEU A 46 -9.01 14.27 9.75
CA LEU A 46 -10.42 14.19 9.37
C LEU A 46 -10.96 15.54 8.90
N LYS A 47 -10.53 16.64 9.54
CA LYS A 47 -10.94 18.01 9.16
C LYS A 47 -10.58 18.31 7.71
N GLU A 48 -9.37 17.95 7.28
CA GLU A 48 -8.93 18.20 5.91
C GLU A 48 -9.57 17.22 4.92
N ALA A 49 -9.75 15.94 5.30
CA ALA A 49 -10.46 14.97 4.49
C ALA A 49 -11.89 15.47 4.17
N ASN A 50 -12.64 15.91 5.19
CA ASN A 50 -13.99 16.46 5.02
C ASN A 50 -13.98 17.71 4.15
N ARG A 51 -13.04 18.64 4.38
CA ARG A 51 -12.92 19.86 3.54
C ARG A 51 -12.70 19.52 2.07
N LEU A 52 -11.86 18.54 1.77
CA LEU A 52 -11.59 18.11 0.40
C LEU A 52 -12.83 17.45 -0.22
N GLN A 53 -13.56 16.63 0.53
CA GLN A 53 -14.83 16.04 0.07
C GLN A 53 -15.90 17.10 -0.21
N GLU A 54 -16.04 18.11 0.65
CA GLU A 54 -16.95 19.24 0.43
C GLU A 54 -16.60 20.01 -0.86
N LEU A 55 -15.32 20.17 -1.16
CA LEU A 55 -14.88 20.78 -2.41
C LEU A 55 -15.20 19.91 -3.62
N ALA A 56 -15.04 18.59 -3.52
CA ALA A 56 -15.37 17.65 -4.58
C ALA A 56 -16.88 17.68 -4.93
N GLN A 57 -17.76 17.89 -3.94
CA GLN A 57 -19.20 18.04 -4.14
C GLN A 57 -19.57 19.29 -4.95
N LYS A 58 -18.69 20.27 -5.09
CA LYS A 58 -18.88 21.46 -5.93
C LYS A 58 -18.54 21.20 -7.39
N SER A 59 -17.88 20.09 -7.72
CA SER A 59 -17.56 19.72 -9.08
C SER A 59 -18.80 19.35 -9.89
N ARG A 60 -18.70 19.42 -11.21
CA ARG A 60 -19.81 19.10 -12.13
C ARG A 60 -20.38 17.69 -11.93
N LEU A 61 -19.51 16.72 -11.66
CA LEU A 61 -19.91 15.30 -11.50
C LEU A 61 -20.19 14.91 -10.05
N LYS A 62 -19.75 15.69 -9.08
CA LYS A 62 -19.90 15.43 -7.64
C LYS A 62 -19.36 14.06 -7.20
N ILE A 63 -18.35 13.55 -7.91
CA ILE A 63 -17.71 12.28 -7.56
C ILE A 63 -16.84 12.50 -6.31
N PRO A 64 -17.04 11.71 -5.25
CA PRO A 64 -16.20 11.79 -4.06
C PRO A 64 -14.74 11.45 -4.36
N LEU A 65 -13.83 12.03 -3.58
CA LEU A 65 -12.40 11.72 -3.65
C LEU A 65 -12.09 10.38 -3.01
N ILE A 66 -11.15 9.64 -3.59
CA ILE A 66 -10.51 8.51 -2.93
C ILE A 66 -9.27 9.02 -2.20
N ILE A 67 -9.18 8.76 -0.89
CA ILE A 67 -8.03 9.12 -0.07
C ILE A 67 -7.32 7.84 0.34
N GLY A 68 -6.03 7.72 -0.06
CA GLY A 68 -5.17 6.59 0.25
C GLY A 68 -4.18 6.89 1.36
N ILE A 69 -3.82 5.86 2.14
CA ILE A 69 -2.86 5.94 3.24
C ILE A 69 -2.05 4.66 3.39
N ASP A 70 -0.79 4.76 3.83
CA ASP A 70 0.02 3.59 4.22
C ASP A 70 -0.29 3.19 5.66
N ALA A 71 -1.25 2.29 5.83
CA ALA A 71 -1.61 1.72 7.14
C ALA A 71 -1.11 0.27 7.25
N ILE A 72 0.22 0.08 7.23
CA ILE A 72 0.89 -1.23 7.07
C ILE A 72 0.67 -2.13 8.29
N HIS A 73 0.70 -1.58 9.50
CA HIS A 73 0.46 -2.30 10.75
C HIS A 73 -0.32 -1.41 11.73
N GLY A 74 -1.53 -1.07 11.34
CA GLY A 74 -2.37 -0.05 11.96
C GLY A 74 -2.24 1.29 11.24
N ASN A 75 -3.08 2.26 11.58
CA ASN A 75 -3.10 3.59 10.96
C ASN A 75 -2.04 4.54 11.55
N GLY A 76 -0.82 4.04 11.77
CA GLY A 76 0.25 4.71 12.51
C GLY A 76 0.74 6.06 11.97
N MET A 77 0.25 6.49 10.80
CA MET A 77 0.52 7.83 10.27
C MET A 77 -0.37 8.90 10.88
N VAL A 78 -1.45 8.52 11.54
CA VAL A 78 -2.42 9.42 12.16
C VAL A 78 -2.25 9.39 13.67
N ALA A 79 -2.14 10.55 14.29
CA ALA A 79 -1.98 10.64 15.75
C ALA A 79 -3.22 10.13 16.48
N GLY A 80 -3.00 9.31 17.53
CA GLY A 80 -4.06 8.76 18.37
C GLY A 80 -4.66 7.44 17.88
N THR A 81 -4.16 6.88 16.79
CA THR A 81 -4.56 5.55 16.31
C THR A 81 -3.66 4.43 16.83
N THR A 82 -4.10 3.19 16.70
CA THR A 82 -3.39 2.01 17.16
C THR A 82 -2.26 1.66 16.18
N VAL A 83 -1.10 1.31 16.75
CA VAL A 83 0.04 0.74 16.01
C VAL A 83 0.25 -0.69 16.49
N TYR A 84 0.11 -1.64 15.59
CA TYR A 84 0.30 -3.06 15.85
C TYR A 84 1.77 -3.48 15.63
N PRO A 85 2.17 -4.69 16.06
CA PRO A 85 3.47 -5.25 15.69
C PRO A 85 3.67 -5.26 14.17
N SER A 86 4.94 -5.18 13.76
CA SER A 86 5.27 -5.22 12.32
C SER A 86 4.81 -6.53 11.67
N PRO A 87 4.51 -6.56 10.38
CA PRO A 87 4.09 -7.78 9.68
C PRO A 87 5.02 -8.99 9.89
N ILE A 88 6.34 -8.80 9.91
CA ILE A 88 7.28 -9.88 10.19
C ILE A 88 7.14 -10.43 11.63
N SER A 89 6.85 -9.57 12.60
CA SER A 89 6.59 -10.00 13.99
C SER A 89 5.25 -10.69 14.10
N LEU A 90 4.25 -10.23 13.35
CA LEU A 90 2.94 -10.86 13.27
C LEU A 90 3.04 -12.25 12.66
N ALA A 91 3.77 -12.42 11.57
CA ALA A 91 3.96 -13.70 10.89
C ALA A 91 4.69 -14.74 11.78
N SER A 92 5.56 -14.30 12.70
CA SER A 92 6.25 -15.20 13.63
C SER A 92 5.32 -15.85 14.66
N THR A 93 4.07 -15.44 14.77
CA THR A 93 3.05 -16.14 15.58
C THR A 93 2.52 -17.41 14.91
N PHE A 94 2.63 -17.53 13.58
CA PHE A 94 2.01 -18.57 12.76
C PHE A 94 0.48 -18.65 12.92
N ASP A 95 -0.16 -17.59 13.41
CA ASP A 95 -1.61 -17.47 13.54
C ASP A 95 -2.15 -16.43 12.55
N GLU A 96 -2.63 -16.89 11.41
CA GLU A 96 -3.15 -16.05 10.33
C GLU A 96 -4.41 -15.28 10.74
N LYS A 97 -5.18 -15.78 11.72
CA LYS A 97 -6.41 -15.12 12.20
C LYS A 97 -6.12 -13.77 12.84
N ILE A 98 -4.93 -13.59 13.41
CA ILE A 98 -4.51 -12.31 13.97
C ILE A 98 -4.36 -11.26 12.85
N ALA A 99 -3.91 -11.65 11.66
CA ALA A 99 -3.83 -10.75 10.51
C ALA A 99 -5.22 -10.24 10.10
N TYR A 100 -6.23 -11.11 10.08
CA TYR A 100 -7.62 -10.72 9.84
C TYR A 100 -8.11 -9.68 10.85
N GLN A 101 -7.88 -9.94 12.14
CA GLN A 101 -8.30 -9.03 13.21
C GLN A 101 -7.64 -7.65 13.09
N ILE A 102 -6.31 -7.64 12.91
CA ILE A 102 -5.56 -6.39 12.73
C ILE A 102 -6.03 -5.64 11.46
N GLY A 103 -6.29 -6.36 10.37
CA GLY A 103 -6.84 -5.77 9.15
C GLY A 103 -8.17 -5.09 9.40
N LYS A 104 -9.09 -5.76 10.09
CA LYS A 104 -10.41 -5.23 10.44
C LYS A 104 -10.33 -3.97 11.32
N GLU A 105 -9.58 -4.03 12.40
CA GLU A 105 -9.41 -2.89 13.30
C GLU A 105 -8.72 -1.70 12.60
N THR A 106 -7.73 -1.99 11.77
CA THR A 106 -7.07 -0.97 10.94
C THR A 106 -8.04 -0.31 9.98
N ALA A 107 -8.92 -1.07 9.33
CA ALA A 107 -9.92 -0.53 8.40
C ALA A 107 -10.88 0.44 9.10
N ILE A 108 -11.37 0.09 10.28
CA ILE A 108 -12.25 0.94 11.11
C ILE A 108 -11.55 2.28 11.40
N GLU A 109 -10.32 2.25 11.86
CA GLU A 109 -9.56 3.47 12.17
C GLU A 109 -9.26 4.31 10.92
N VAL A 110 -8.87 3.68 9.81
CA VAL A 110 -8.62 4.35 8.53
C VAL A 110 -9.89 5.05 8.03
N ARG A 111 -11.04 4.37 8.09
CA ARG A 111 -12.34 4.96 7.72
C ARG A 111 -12.74 6.10 8.63
N ALA A 112 -12.59 5.93 9.94
CA ALA A 112 -12.90 6.97 10.91
C ALA A 112 -12.12 8.27 10.68
N HIS A 113 -10.92 8.18 10.08
CA HIS A 113 -10.10 9.34 9.74
C HIS A 113 -10.29 9.86 8.31
N GLY A 114 -11.31 9.33 7.58
CA GLY A 114 -11.70 9.83 6.27
C GLY A 114 -10.87 9.29 5.09
N SER A 115 -10.08 8.24 5.30
CA SER A 115 -9.40 7.52 4.22
C SER A 115 -10.22 6.31 3.76
N HIS A 116 -10.01 5.87 2.51
CA HIS A 116 -10.83 4.86 1.86
C HIS A 116 -10.02 3.70 1.28
N TRP A 117 -8.70 3.88 1.19
CA TRP A 117 -7.78 2.98 0.52
C TRP A 117 -6.51 2.82 1.38
N SER A 118 -6.25 1.62 1.85
CA SER A 118 -5.01 1.28 2.55
C SER A 118 -4.03 0.62 1.59
N PHE A 119 -2.79 1.13 1.54
CA PHE A 119 -1.73 0.50 0.74
C PHE A 119 -1.11 -0.67 1.50
N THR A 120 -1.95 -1.65 1.83
CA THR A 120 -1.69 -2.84 2.64
C THR A 120 -2.52 -4.00 2.10
N PRO A 121 -2.01 -5.26 2.13
CA PRO A 121 -0.75 -5.72 2.72
C PRO A 121 0.47 -5.60 1.79
N ASN A 122 1.67 -5.54 2.41
CA ASN A 122 2.90 -5.84 1.71
C ASN A 122 3.10 -7.37 1.67
N ILE A 123 2.98 -7.95 0.48
CA ILE A 123 3.13 -9.39 0.23
C ILE A 123 4.37 -9.73 -0.60
N ASP A 124 5.38 -8.86 -0.52
CA ASP A 124 6.70 -9.17 -1.05
C ASP A 124 7.30 -10.36 -0.27
N VAL A 125 7.86 -11.32 -0.99
CA VAL A 125 8.57 -12.45 -0.38
C VAL A 125 10.00 -12.04 -0.07
N LEU A 126 10.36 -11.91 1.20
CA LEU A 126 11.69 -11.51 1.63
C LEU A 126 12.76 -12.49 1.15
N ARG A 127 13.80 -11.98 0.48
CA ARG A 127 14.98 -12.77 0.08
C ARG A 127 16.29 -12.13 0.52
N ASP A 128 16.41 -10.82 0.40
CA ASP A 128 17.61 -10.11 0.82
C ASP A 128 17.35 -9.30 2.10
N PRO A 129 17.94 -9.68 3.25
CA PRO A 129 17.74 -8.95 4.51
C PRO A 129 18.29 -7.51 4.48
N ARG A 130 19.13 -7.17 3.51
CA ARG A 130 19.65 -5.81 3.32
C ARG A 130 18.65 -4.85 2.67
N TRP A 131 17.56 -5.36 2.11
CA TRP A 131 16.55 -4.59 1.38
C TRP A 131 15.98 -3.39 2.14
N GLY A 132 16.01 -3.43 3.48
CA GLY A 132 15.57 -2.31 4.33
C GLY A 132 14.06 -2.24 4.58
N ARG A 133 13.25 -3.13 3.99
CA ARG A 133 11.79 -3.22 4.17
C ARG A 133 11.33 -4.55 4.76
N VAL A 134 12.24 -5.27 5.38
CA VAL A 134 12.00 -6.57 6.01
C VAL A 134 10.82 -6.54 6.98
N GLY A 135 10.74 -5.50 7.80
CA GLY A 135 9.67 -5.33 8.79
C GLY A 135 8.27 -5.18 8.19
N GLU A 136 8.16 -4.81 6.91
CA GLU A 136 6.86 -4.60 6.24
C GLU A 136 6.27 -5.89 5.67
N THR A 137 7.04 -6.96 5.54
CA THR A 137 6.62 -8.24 4.94
C THR A 137 6.32 -9.31 5.98
N PHE A 138 5.62 -10.37 5.56
CA PHE A 138 5.34 -11.53 6.39
C PHE A 138 6.44 -12.62 6.36
N GLY A 139 7.60 -12.36 5.73
CA GLY A 139 8.75 -13.25 5.75
C GLY A 139 9.18 -13.78 4.39
N GLU A 140 9.92 -14.88 4.41
CA GLU A 140 10.60 -15.45 3.24
C GLU A 140 9.87 -16.63 2.58
N ASP A 141 8.85 -17.18 3.22
CA ASP A 141 8.06 -18.27 2.68
C ASP A 141 6.86 -17.74 1.88
N PRO A 142 6.77 -18.00 0.57
CA PRO A 142 5.69 -17.48 -0.27
C PRO A 142 4.31 -18.03 0.11
N PHE A 143 4.23 -19.20 0.75
CA PHE A 143 3.00 -19.77 1.23
C PHE A 143 2.50 -19.00 2.47
N LEU A 144 3.35 -18.80 3.45
CA LEU A 144 3.05 -18.03 4.66
C LEU A 144 2.69 -16.59 4.33
N VAL A 145 3.50 -15.92 3.50
CA VAL A 145 3.23 -14.56 3.01
C VAL A 145 1.86 -14.46 2.34
N GLY A 146 1.53 -15.46 1.49
CA GLY A 146 0.23 -15.50 0.82
C GLY A 146 -0.93 -15.67 1.79
N ASN A 147 -0.80 -16.52 2.80
CA ASN A 147 -1.86 -16.76 3.80
C ASN A 147 -2.13 -15.51 4.64
N PHE A 148 -1.09 -14.95 5.26
CA PHE A 148 -1.23 -13.73 6.05
C PHE A 148 -1.73 -12.56 5.21
N GLY A 149 -1.27 -12.45 3.95
CA GLY A 149 -1.75 -11.44 3.01
C GLY A 149 -3.25 -11.57 2.72
N VAL A 150 -3.74 -12.79 2.47
CA VAL A 150 -5.16 -13.06 2.23
C VAL A 150 -6.02 -12.70 3.44
N GLU A 151 -5.62 -13.12 4.63
CA GLU A 151 -6.38 -12.82 5.84
C GLU A 151 -6.38 -11.31 6.17
N MET A 152 -5.26 -10.62 5.94
CA MET A 152 -5.20 -9.15 6.05
C MET A 152 -6.12 -8.46 5.05
N ILE A 153 -6.18 -8.92 3.79
CA ILE A 153 -7.07 -8.38 2.76
C ILE A 153 -8.54 -8.56 3.19
N LYS A 154 -8.92 -9.76 3.63
CA LYS A 154 -10.29 -10.02 4.12
C LYS A 154 -10.66 -9.12 5.29
N GLY A 155 -9.75 -8.93 6.24
CA GLY A 155 -9.97 -8.04 7.38
C GLY A 155 -10.16 -6.59 6.95
N LEU A 156 -9.33 -6.10 6.01
CA LEU A 156 -9.41 -4.73 5.50
C LEU A 156 -10.68 -4.47 4.66
N GLN A 157 -11.08 -5.44 3.83
CA GLN A 157 -12.16 -5.26 2.85
C GLN A 157 -13.52 -5.69 3.36
N SER A 158 -13.60 -6.63 4.34
CA SER A 158 -14.84 -7.29 4.73
C SER A 158 -15.59 -7.98 3.56
N ASP A 159 -16.70 -8.63 3.83
CA ASP A 159 -17.53 -9.26 2.81
C ASP A 159 -18.62 -8.32 2.25
N ASP A 160 -18.88 -7.21 2.94
CA ASP A 160 -19.87 -6.20 2.54
C ASP A 160 -19.25 -4.81 2.42
N PHE A 161 -19.09 -4.36 1.18
CA PHE A 161 -18.52 -3.06 0.86
C PHE A 161 -19.48 -1.87 1.05
N SER A 162 -20.70 -2.09 1.49
CA SER A 162 -21.70 -1.05 1.76
C SER A 162 -21.50 -0.37 3.13
N GLY A 163 -20.82 -1.02 4.07
CA GLY A 163 -20.55 -0.53 5.41
C GLY A 163 -19.49 0.58 5.50
N PHE A 164 -19.22 1.05 6.70
CA PHE A 164 -18.23 2.10 6.99
C PHE A 164 -17.02 1.59 7.77
N ASP A 165 -16.87 0.29 7.90
CA ASP A 165 -15.88 -0.38 8.73
C ASP A 165 -14.80 -1.10 7.91
N HIS A 166 -14.68 -0.78 6.60
CA HIS A 166 -13.75 -1.41 5.68
C HIS A 166 -13.15 -0.40 4.70
N VAL A 167 -12.04 -0.80 4.06
CA VAL A 167 -11.30 0.00 3.08
C VAL A 167 -10.88 -0.86 1.90
N ILE A 168 -10.54 -0.24 0.78
CA ILE A 168 -9.86 -0.91 -0.33
C ILE A 168 -8.48 -1.37 0.17
N ALA A 169 -8.21 -2.68 0.10
CA ALA A 169 -6.88 -3.21 0.30
C ALA A 169 -6.03 -3.07 -0.97
N CYS A 170 -4.72 -2.99 -0.81
CA CYS A 170 -3.78 -2.90 -1.93
C CYS A 170 -2.61 -3.84 -1.72
N ALA A 171 -2.62 -4.97 -2.43
CA ALA A 171 -1.50 -5.89 -2.41
C ALA A 171 -0.28 -5.26 -3.10
N LYS A 172 0.86 -5.23 -2.42
CA LYS A 172 2.07 -4.57 -2.92
C LYS A 172 3.32 -5.36 -2.58
N HIS A 173 4.40 -5.20 -3.35
CA HIS A 173 4.60 -4.43 -4.58
C HIS A 173 4.77 -5.39 -5.75
N PHE A 174 3.93 -5.28 -6.75
CA PHE A 174 3.91 -6.19 -7.89
C PHE A 174 4.96 -5.79 -8.95
N ALA A 175 6.08 -6.54 -9.09
CA ALA A 175 6.47 -7.69 -8.29
C ALA A 175 7.98 -7.72 -8.06
N ALA A 176 8.40 -8.66 -7.18
CA ALA A 176 9.78 -9.09 -7.06
C ALA A 176 10.80 -7.99 -6.66
N GLY A 177 10.40 -7.00 -5.85
CA GLY A 177 11.28 -5.93 -5.39
C GLY A 177 12.12 -6.24 -4.15
N SER A 178 12.01 -7.44 -3.58
CA SER A 178 12.54 -7.79 -2.26
C SER A 178 13.89 -8.53 -2.25
N GLU A 179 14.44 -8.79 -3.45
CA GLU A 179 15.79 -9.31 -3.66
C GLU A 179 16.56 -8.39 -4.63
N PRO A 180 16.66 -7.09 -4.32
CA PRO A 180 17.26 -6.15 -5.26
C PRO A 180 18.76 -6.30 -5.35
N VAL A 181 19.34 -6.02 -6.51
CA VAL A 181 20.79 -6.00 -6.72
C VAL A 181 21.44 -5.12 -5.64
N ASN A 182 22.48 -5.61 -5.00
CA ASN A 182 23.21 -4.95 -3.91
C ASN A 182 22.36 -4.68 -2.64
N GLY A 183 21.18 -5.25 -2.49
CA GLY A 183 20.30 -5.04 -1.34
C GLY A 183 19.68 -3.64 -1.25
N LEU A 184 19.77 -2.84 -2.28
CA LEU A 184 19.22 -1.48 -2.30
C LEU A 184 17.76 -1.49 -2.76
N ASN A 185 16.86 -0.98 -1.93
CA ASN A 185 15.45 -0.84 -2.30
C ASN A 185 15.29 -0.10 -3.64
N VAL A 186 14.39 -0.59 -4.49
CA VAL A 186 14.09 -0.16 -5.86
C VAL A 186 15.21 -0.37 -6.89
N SER A 187 16.28 -1.07 -6.53
CA SER A 187 17.27 -1.52 -7.51
C SER A 187 16.72 -2.63 -8.40
N PRO A 188 17.37 -2.87 -9.56
CA PRO A 188 17.00 -3.95 -10.46
C PRO A 188 16.92 -5.31 -9.79
N MET A 189 16.10 -6.19 -10.37
CA MET A 189 15.97 -7.58 -10.02
C MET A 189 16.29 -8.45 -11.25
N ASP A 190 17.28 -9.31 -11.11
CA ASP A 190 17.72 -10.24 -12.18
C ASP A 190 17.31 -11.67 -11.79
N ILE A 191 16.22 -12.18 -12.34
CA ILE A 191 15.64 -13.48 -11.98
C ILE A 191 15.12 -14.25 -13.17
N SER A 192 15.11 -15.59 -13.05
CA SER A 192 14.48 -16.44 -14.05
C SER A 192 12.95 -16.32 -14.00
N GLU A 193 12.31 -16.50 -15.15
CA GLU A 193 10.84 -16.58 -15.24
C GLU A 193 10.26 -17.62 -14.28
N ARG A 194 10.91 -18.77 -14.13
CA ARG A 194 10.49 -19.79 -13.18
C ARG A 194 10.51 -19.27 -11.73
N THR A 195 11.58 -18.61 -11.33
CA THR A 195 11.69 -18.05 -9.97
C THR A 195 10.62 -16.97 -9.74
N LEU A 196 10.39 -16.11 -10.72
CA LEU A 196 9.34 -15.11 -10.67
C LEU A 196 7.97 -15.75 -10.39
N ARG A 197 7.59 -16.76 -11.18
CA ARG A 197 6.28 -17.43 -11.06
C ARG A 197 6.14 -18.31 -9.81
N GLU A 198 7.18 -19.05 -9.46
CA GLU A 198 7.10 -20.01 -8.35
C GLU A 198 7.23 -19.38 -6.96
N ILE A 199 7.85 -18.20 -6.87
CA ILE A 199 8.12 -17.54 -5.59
C ILE A 199 7.34 -16.23 -5.49
N TYR A 200 7.63 -15.28 -6.36
CA TYR A 200 7.18 -13.89 -6.18
C TYR A 200 5.73 -13.64 -6.60
N LEU A 201 5.22 -14.34 -7.61
CA LEU A 201 3.84 -14.16 -8.07
C LEU A 201 2.81 -14.98 -7.27
N LYS A 202 3.22 -16.02 -6.54
CA LYS A 202 2.27 -16.85 -5.78
C LYS A 202 1.45 -16.09 -4.73
N PRO A 203 2.03 -15.22 -3.89
CA PRO A 203 1.24 -14.42 -2.94
C PRO A 203 0.25 -13.50 -3.66
N PHE A 204 0.65 -12.90 -4.78
CA PHE A 204 -0.24 -12.03 -5.57
C PHE A 204 -1.40 -12.79 -6.21
N LYS A 205 -1.13 -14.00 -6.76
CA LYS A 205 -2.21 -14.84 -7.26
C LYS A 205 -3.23 -15.16 -6.16
N ARG A 206 -2.77 -15.51 -4.96
CA ARG A 206 -3.67 -15.75 -3.82
C ARG A 206 -4.45 -14.51 -3.41
N ALA A 207 -3.83 -13.34 -3.42
CA ALA A 207 -4.49 -12.08 -3.15
C ALA A 207 -5.60 -11.77 -4.16
N VAL A 208 -5.34 -12.01 -5.45
CA VAL A 208 -6.33 -11.86 -6.53
C VAL A 208 -7.46 -12.88 -6.39
N ASP A 209 -7.14 -14.15 -6.14
CA ASP A 209 -8.13 -15.21 -5.90
C ASP A 209 -9.02 -14.90 -4.67
N ALA A 210 -8.49 -14.18 -3.68
CA ALA A 210 -9.22 -13.70 -2.51
C ALA A 210 -10.00 -12.40 -2.74
N GLY A 211 -9.96 -11.84 -3.94
CA GLY A 211 -10.73 -10.66 -4.33
C GLY A 211 -10.13 -9.33 -3.89
N VAL A 212 -8.79 -9.19 -3.86
CA VAL A 212 -8.17 -7.89 -3.58
C VAL A 212 -8.60 -6.83 -4.60
N TYR A 213 -9.00 -5.64 -4.14
CA TYR A 213 -9.52 -4.59 -5.02
C TYR A 213 -8.44 -3.81 -5.76
N SER A 214 -7.21 -3.81 -5.27
CA SER A 214 -6.12 -3.10 -5.95
C SER A 214 -4.77 -3.77 -5.74
N VAL A 215 -3.89 -3.58 -6.71
CA VAL A 215 -2.50 -4.04 -6.69
C VAL A 215 -1.60 -2.87 -7.05
N MET A 216 -0.53 -2.67 -6.31
CA MET A 216 0.45 -1.62 -6.55
C MET A 216 1.66 -2.19 -7.28
N ALA A 217 1.95 -1.68 -8.48
CA ALA A 217 3.15 -2.03 -9.21
C ALA A 217 4.42 -1.60 -8.46
N ALA A 218 5.45 -2.44 -8.51
CA ALA A 218 6.74 -2.15 -7.88
C ALA A 218 7.52 -1.06 -8.61
N HIS A 219 8.45 -0.41 -7.92
CA HIS A 219 9.32 0.62 -8.51
C HIS A 219 10.61 0.08 -9.12
N ASN A 220 10.95 -1.19 -8.86
CA ASN A 220 12.11 -1.85 -9.45
C ASN A 220 11.86 -2.22 -10.92
N GLU A 221 12.90 -2.61 -11.60
CA GLU A 221 12.84 -3.32 -12.87
C GLU A 221 13.10 -4.82 -12.68
N ILE A 222 12.58 -5.64 -13.58
CA ILE A 222 12.81 -7.08 -13.64
C ILE A 222 13.49 -7.35 -14.99
N ASN A 223 14.70 -7.91 -14.96
CA ASN A 223 15.46 -8.27 -16.17
C ASN A 223 15.55 -7.11 -17.16
N GLY A 224 15.77 -5.88 -16.67
CA GLY A 224 15.89 -4.67 -17.47
C GLY A 224 14.56 -4.02 -17.88
N ILE A 225 13.41 -4.54 -17.48
CA ILE A 225 12.09 -3.95 -17.78
C ILE A 225 11.49 -3.34 -16.50
N PRO A 226 11.30 -2.02 -16.44
CA PRO A 226 10.61 -1.38 -15.31
C PRO A 226 9.23 -1.99 -15.06
N SER A 227 8.91 -2.33 -13.81
CA SER A 227 7.65 -3.01 -13.46
C SER A 227 6.41 -2.26 -13.95
N HIS A 228 6.44 -0.92 -13.96
CA HIS A 228 5.35 -0.07 -14.48
C HIS A 228 5.16 -0.16 -16.01
N MET A 229 6.13 -0.71 -16.74
CA MET A 229 6.11 -0.86 -18.20
C MET A 229 6.10 -2.33 -18.63
N HIS A 230 6.06 -3.24 -17.66
CA HIS A 230 6.17 -4.68 -17.92
C HIS A 230 4.83 -5.24 -18.41
N LYS A 231 4.65 -5.23 -19.73
CA LYS A 231 3.37 -5.60 -20.37
C LYS A 231 2.90 -7.01 -19.96
N GLU A 232 3.78 -8.00 -20.01
CA GLU A 232 3.45 -9.38 -19.64
C GLU A 232 2.97 -9.54 -18.19
N LEU A 233 3.46 -8.71 -17.28
CA LEU A 233 3.02 -8.73 -15.88
C LEU A 233 1.72 -7.97 -15.64
N LEU A 234 1.51 -6.86 -16.38
CA LEU A 234 0.41 -5.94 -16.10
C LEU A 234 -0.82 -6.17 -16.98
N THR A 235 -0.67 -6.85 -18.11
CA THR A 235 -1.72 -6.91 -19.14
C THR A 235 -1.97 -8.32 -19.65
N ASP A 236 -0.93 -9.14 -19.83
CA ASP A 236 -0.98 -10.49 -20.44
C ASP A 236 -0.97 -11.56 -19.34
#